data_6fc9b24a84957b5cfdf2aa66f168d3c9
#
_entry.id   6fc9b24a84957b5cfdf2aa66f168d3c9
#
_cell.length_a   1.000
_cell.length_b   1.000
_cell.length_c   1.000
_cell.angle_alpha   90.00
_cell.angle_beta   90.00
_cell.angle_gamma   90.00
#
_symmetry.space_group_name_H-M   'P 1'
#
loop_
_entity.id
_entity.type
_entity.pdbx_description
1 polymer ?
#
loop_
_entity_poly.entity_id
_entity_poly.type
_entity_poly.pdbx_seq_one_letter_code
_entity_poly.pdbx_strand_id
1 'polypeptide(L)' 'DIIIADEPTGNLDPLNTWDVIRLLMKINELGTTIILATHDREIINTINKRVISIDKGKVVRDEEGGRYIL' A
#
# COMPACT_ATOMS: atom_id res chain seq x y z
N ASP A 1 6.32 14.39 -7.90
CA ASP A 1 6.32 14.31 -6.43
C ASP A 1 6.09 12.89 -5.97
N ILE A 2 6.67 12.57 -4.81
CA ILE A 2 6.57 11.24 -4.22
C ILE A 2 6.11 11.37 -2.77
N ILE A 3 5.14 10.56 -2.40
CA ILE A 3 4.69 10.45 -1.02
C ILE A 3 5.08 9.08 -0.50
N ILE A 4 5.71 9.05 0.66
CA ILE A 4 6.07 7.80 1.32
C ILE A 4 5.25 7.68 2.60
N ALA A 5 4.43 6.65 2.69
CA ALA A 5 3.58 6.38 3.85
C ALA A 5 3.97 5.03 4.44
N ASP A 6 4.36 5.03 5.71
CA ASP A 6 4.79 3.83 6.42
C ASP A 6 3.75 3.46 7.48
N GLU A 7 3.03 2.37 7.22
CA GLU A 7 1.93 1.90 8.08
C GLU A 7 0.98 3.01 8.49
N PRO A 8 0.46 3.81 7.53
CA PRO A 8 -0.31 5.01 7.87
C PRO A 8 -1.64 4.71 8.58
N THR A 9 -2.06 3.46 8.58
CA THR A 9 -3.34 3.05 9.15
C THR A 9 -3.20 2.17 10.38
N GLY A 10 -2.00 2.05 10.93
CA GLY A 10 -1.69 1.08 11.98
C GLY A 10 -2.51 1.23 13.27
N ASN A 11 -2.96 2.43 13.59
CA ASN A 11 -3.70 2.71 14.81
C ASN A 11 -5.12 3.19 14.56
N LEU A 12 -5.62 3.05 13.33
CA LEU A 12 -6.95 3.52 12.96
C LEU A 12 -7.96 2.37 12.96
N ASP A 13 -9.22 2.72 13.22
CA ASP A 13 -10.29 1.75 13.06
C ASP A 13 -10.56 1.49 11.56
N PRO A 14 -11.35 0.45 11.21
CA PRO A 14 -11.55 0.09 9.80
C PRO A 14 -12.13 1.20 8.93
N LEU A 15 -13.05 2.01 9.44
CA LEU A 15 -13.63 3.09 8.66
C LEU A 15 -12.61 4.18 8.35
N ASN A 16 -11.85 4.60 9.35
CA ASN A 16 -10.82 5.61 9.18
C ASN A 16 -9.66 5.10 8.33
N THR A 17 -9.34 3.81 8.43
CA THR A 17 -8.35 3.16 7.60
C THR A 17 -8.68 3.34 6.11
N TRP A 18 -9.92 3.01 5.72
CA TRP A 18 -10.32 3.12 4.32
C TRP A 18 -10.42 4.56 3.85
N ASP A 19 -10.74 5.51 4.73
CA ASP A 19 -10.73 6.93 4.37
C ASP A 19 -9.31 7.40 4.00
N VAL A 20 -8.30 6.98 4.78
CA VAL A 20 -6.91 7.30 4.47
C VAL A 20 -6.47 6.66 3.16
N ILE A 21 -6.80 5.41 2.95
CA ILE A 21 -6.42 4.70 1.72
C ILE A 21 -7.08 5.33 0.50
N ARG A 22 -8.36 5.69 0.59
CA ARG A 22 -9.06 6.37 -0.51
C ARG A 22 -8.40 7.71 -0.85
N LEU A 23 -7.99 8.46 0.16
CA LEU A 23 -7.31 9.73 -0.06
C LEU A 23 -5.99 9.52 -0.79
N LEU A 24 -5.19 8.54 -0.36
CA LEU A 24 -3.92 8.24 -1.02
C LEU A 24 -4.12 7.80 -2.47
N MET A 25 -5.12 6.98 -2.74
CA MET A 25 -5.42 6.56 -4.10
C MET A 25 -5.85 7.73 -4.98
N LYS A 26 -6.62 8.66 -4.44
CA LYS A 26 -7.04 9.85 -5.17
C LYS A 26 -5.85 10.75 -5.52
N ILE A 27 -4.93 10.93 -4.59
CA ILE A 27 -3.70 11.70 -4.84
C ILE A 27 -2.87 11.02 -5.92
N ASN A 28 -2.78 9.69 -5.90
CA ASN A 28 -2.07 8.92 -6.91
C ASN A 28 -2.70 9.12 -8.30
N GLU A 29 -4.02 9.12 -8.39
CA GLU A 29 -4.73 9.35 -9.66
C GLU A 29 -4.44 10.73 -10.24
N LEU A 30 -4.10 11.70 -9.40
CA LEU A 30 -3.75 13.06 -9.83
C LEU A 30 -2.29 13.16 -10.31
N GLY A 31 -1.56 12.06 -10.34
CA GLY A 31 -0.20 12.02 -10.89
C GLY A 31 0.91 11.93 -9.86
N THR A 32 0.59 11.84 -8.58
CA THR A 32 1.60 11.69 -7.54
C THR A 32 1.96 10.22 -7.33
N THR A 33 3.23 9.90 -7.31
CA THR A 33 3.71 8.56 -6.99
C THR A 33 3.62 8.33 -5.48
N ILE A 34 3.01 7.21 -5.08
CA ILE A 34 2.87 6.87 -3.67
C ILE A 34 3.55 5.55 -3.39
N ILE A 35 4.40 5.54 -2.38
CA ILE A 35 5.01 4.31 -1.86
C ILE A 35 4.35 4.04 -0.51
N LEU A 36 3.63 2.93 -0.41
CA LEU A 36 2.90 2.54 0.79
C LEU A 36 3.55 1.30 1.38
N ALA A 37 4.11 1.44 2.58
CA ALA A 37 4.66 0.31 3.30
C ALA A 37 3.62 -0.21 4.29
N THR A 38 3.17 -1.43 4.09
CA THR A 38 2.16 -2.05 4.94
C THR A 38 2.28 -3.56 4.91
N HIS A 39 1.81 -4.22 5.95
CA HIS A 39 1.64 -5.67 5.96
C HIS A 39 0.17 -6.08 6.06
N ASP A 40 -0.75 -5.13 5.89
CA ASP A 40 -2.18 -5.40 5.89
C ASP A 40 -2.60 -5.98 4.53
N ARG A 41 -2.85 -7.29 4.52
CA ARG A 41 -3.15 -7.99 3.27
C ARG A 41 -4.48 -7.58 2.65
N GLU A 42 -5.43 -7.12 3.45
CA GLU A 42 -6.72 -6.66 2.91
C GLU A 42 -6.53 -5.39 2.08
N ILE A 43 -5.72 -4.45 2.56
CA ILE A 43 -5.37 -3.25 1.80
C ILE A 43 -4.68 -3.62 0.51
N ILE A 44 -3.65 -4.45 0.58
CA ILE A 44 -2.85 -4.85 -0.59
C ILE A 44 -3.74 -5.51 -1.65
N ASN A 45 -4.60 -6.43 -1.24
CA ASN A 45 -5.45 -7.16 -2.17
C ASN A 45 -6.54 -6.29 -2.79
N THR A 46 -7.03 -5.29 -2.05
CA THR A 46 -8.12 -4.44 -2.51
C THR A 46 -7.66 -3.38 -3.50
N ILE A 47 -6.53 -2.74 -3.23
CA ILE A 47 -6.06 -1.67 -4.13
C ILE A 47 -5.43 -2.20 -5.42
N ASN A 48 -4.97 -3.43 -5.43
CA ASN A 48 -4.51 -4.14 -6.63
C ASN A 48 -3.46 -3.36 -7.42
N LYS A 49 -2.45 -2.84 -6.74
CA LYS A 49 -1.34 -2.13 -7.34
C LYS A 49 -0.08 -2.97 -7.31
N ARG A 50 1.01 -2.44 -7.82
CA ARG A 50 2.30 -3.14 -7.78
C ARG A 50 2.70 -3.45 -6.34
N VAL A 51 3.06 -4.70 -6.08
CA VAL A 51 3.46 -5.18 -4.77
C VAL A 51 4.92 -5.62 -4.81
N ILE A 52 5.71 -5.07 -3.91
CA ILE A 52 7.10 -5.47 -3.70
C ILE A 52 7.18 -6.06 -2.30
N SER A 53 7.47 -7.34 -2.21
CA SER A 53 7.60 -8.03 -0.92
C SER A 53 9.07 -8.11 -0.52
N ILE A 54 9.34 -7.72 0.71
CA ILE A 54 10.71 -7.69 1.25
C ILE A 54 10.77 -8.63 2.46
N ASP A 55 11.76 -9.51 2.46
CA ASP A 55 12.01 -10.41 3.57
C ASP A 55 13.50 -10.42 3.90
N LYS A 56 13.83 -10.18 5.17
CA LYS A 56 15.21 -10.14 5.65
C LYS A 56 16.10 -9.20 4.83
N GLY A 57 15.57 -8.04 4.48
CA GLY A 57 16.30 -7.02 3.74
C GLY A 57 16.43 -7.29 2.24
N LYS A 58 15.74 -8.30 1.72
CA LYS A 58 15.82 -8.64 0.29
C LYS A 58 14.45 -8.61 -0.36
N VAL A 59 14.41 -8.17 -1.62
CA VAL A 59 13.19 -8.25 -2.42
C VAL A 59 12.99 -9.71 -2.82
N VAL A 60 11.86 -10.27 -2.39
CA VAL A 60 11.52 -11.67 -2.70
C VAL A 60 10.40 -11.78 -3.71
N ARG A 61 9.73 -10.67 -4.01
CA ARG A 61 8.63 -10.65 -4.96
C ARG A 61 8.40 -9.22 -5.46
N ASP A 62 8.06 -9.10 -6.75
CA ASP A 62 7.71 -7.82 -7.38
C ASP A 62 6.68 -8.12 -8.47
N GLU A 63 5.42 -7.73 -8.25
CA GLU A 63 4.33 -8.02 -9.18
C GLU A 63 3.45 -6.81 -9.43
N GLU A 64 3.12 -6.58 -10.70
CA GLU A 64 2.07 -5.65 -11.10
C GLU A 64 0.71 -6.27 -10.78
N GLY A 65 -0.16 -5.48 -10.14
CA GLY A 65 -1.46 -6.00 -9.72
C GLY A 65 -1.35 -7.19 -8.79
N GLY A 66 -0.30 -7.19 -7.96
CA GLY A 66 0.00 -8.31 -7.08
C GLY A 66 -0.92 -8.42 -5.89
N ARG A 67 -0.82 -9.55 -5.22
CA ARG A 67 -1.57 -9.83 -4.00
C ARG A 67 -0.62 -10.20 -2.90
N TYR A 68 -1.08 -10.07 -1.67
CA TYR A 68 -0.31 -10.47 -0.52
C TYR A 68 -0.25 -12.01 -0.47
N ILE A 69 0.94 -12.55 -0.69
CA ILE A 69 1.20 -13.99 -0.61
C ILE A 69 2.51 -14.19 0.15
N LEU A 70 2.45 -14.92 1.21
CA LEU A 70 3.64 -15.34 1.93
C LEU A 70 3.49 -16.78 2.35
#